data_392a46c74e4569b37dd77236b4c0758d
#
_entry.id   392a46c74e4569b37dd77236b4c0758d
#
_cell.length_a   1.000
_cell.length_b   1.000
_cell.length_c   1.000
_cell.angle_alpha   90.00
_cell.angle_beta   90.00
_cell.angle_gamma   90.00
#
_symmetry.space_group_name_H-M   'P 1'
#
loop_
_entity.id
_entity.type
_entity.pdbx_description
1 polymer ?
#
loop_
_entity_poly.entity_id
_entity_poly.type
_entity_poly.pdbx_seq_one_letter_code
_entity_poly.pdbx_strand_id
1 'polypeptide(L)'
;MTDLHKRTLLKVAAMSAVAAAALVGCGKKEEPAPAPVPAPAPVTEAPAPKPEPLKIAFAYVGPVGDGGWSYAHDNGRKALEKEFGDKIVTSFVESGPESADAERVLRDMAGQGNKLIFGTTFGYMESMLKVAADNPGIK
;
A
#
# COMPACT_ATOMS: atom_id res chain seq x y z
N MET A 1 13.34 30.94 33.86
CA MET A 1 13.79 31.59 32.63
C MET A 1 12.74 31.32 31.58
N THR A 2 11.63 32.04 31.67
CA THR A 2 11.30 33.31 31.02
C THR A 2 11.05 33.17 29.56
N ASP A 3 9.74 33.14 29.24
CA ASP A 3 9.13 34.21 28.46
C ASP A 3 9.79 34.56 27.15
N LEU A 4 9.19 34.10 26.04
CA LEU A 4 9.29 34.88 24.82
C LEU A 4 8.32 34.48 23.68
N HIS A 5 7.12 34.03 23.94
CA HIS A 5 6.21 33.89 22.79
C HIS A 5 4.78 34.29 23.05
N LYS A 6 4.67 35.37 23.76
CA LYS A 6 3.43 36.17 23.83
C LYS A 6 3.70 37.52 23.20
N ARG A 7 3.69 37.58 21.89
CA ARG A 7 3.54 38.88 21.18
C ARG A 7 3.43 38.59 19.68
N THR A 8 2.24 38.44 19.18
CA THR A 8 1.77 39.21 18.02
C THR A 8 0.34 38.78 17.71
N LEU A 9 -0.51 39.13 18.61
CA LEU A 9 -1.91 39.39 18.29
C LEU A 9 -2.00 40.91 18.30
N LEU A 10 -2.52 41.47 17.30
CA LEU A 10 -3.28 42.71 17.16
C LEU A 10 -2.88 43.55 15.96
N LYS A 11 -3.94 43.99 15.36
CA LYS A 11 -4.07 45.14 14.44
C LYS A 11 -4.06 44.72 12.98
N VAL A 12 -5.12 44.90 12.20
CA VAL A 12 -5.80 46.18 11.98
C VAL A 12 -7.22 45.91 11.51
N ALA A 13 -8.15 46.52 12.19
CA ALA A 13 -9.47 46.85 11.72
C ALA A 13 -9.45 48.28 11.14
N ALA A 14 -10.48 48.58 10.37
CA ALA A 14 -10.89 49.94 9.91
C ALA A 14 -10.49 50.26 8.46
N MET A 15 -11.28 50.77 7.64
CA MET A 15 -12.40 51.68 7.59
C MET A 15 -12.76 51.89 6.11
N SER A 16 -14.00 51.80 5.78
CA SER A 16 -14.95 52.92 5.51
C SER A 16 -14.85 53.44 4.06
N ALA A 17 -15.88 53.44 3.43
CA ALA A 17 -17.05 54.25 3.25
C ALA A 17 -17.24 54.74 1.79
N VAL A 18 -18.39 54.50 1.27
CA VAL A 18 -19.31 55.46 0.60
C VAL A 18 -18.85 56.17 -0.65
N ALA A 19 -19.57 55.85 -1.74
CA ALA A 19 -20.18 56.90 -2.58
C ALA A 19 -21.29 56.27 -3.47
N ALA A 20 -22.47 56.71 -3.23
CA ALA A 20 -23.63 56.61 -4.09
C ALA A 20 -23.57 57.62 -5.20
N ALA A 21 -23.90 57.24 -6.39
CA ALA A 21 -24.48 58.15 -7.36
C ALA A 21 -25.16 57.35 -8.46
N ALA A 22 -26.29 57.46 -8.54
CA ALA A 22 -27.47 57.48 -9.32
C ALA A 22 -27.25 57.72 -10.83
N LEU A 23 -28.10 57.11 -11.57
CA LEU A 23 -28.98 57.59 -12.65
C LEU A 23 -28.85 56.90 -13.96
N VAL A 24 -29.96 56.28 -14.24
CA VAL A 24 -30.84 56.43 -15.39
C VAL A 24 -30.49 55.70 -16.69
N GLY A 25 -31.23 54.71 -16.89
CA GLY A 25 -32.09 54.56 -18.02
C GLY A 25 -31.52 54.05 -19.32
N CYS A 26 -31.91 52.88 -19.65
CA CYS A 26 -32.52 52.62 -20.93
C CYS A 26 -32.92 51.14 -20.98
N GLY A 27 -34.16 50.87 -21.30
CA GLY A 27 -34.71 49.56 -21.38
C GLY A 27 -33.92 48.65 -22.31
N LYS A 28 -33.54 47.51 -21.77
CA LYS A 28 -33.19 46.34 -22.58
C LYS A 28 -34.22 45.25 -22.25
N LYS A 29 -34.88 44.88 -23.30
CA LYS A 29 -35.75 43.72 -23.38
C LYS A 29 -35.25 42.60 -22.48
N GLU A 30 -36.07 42.14 -21.56
CA GLU A 30 -35.84 40.93 -20.79
C GLU A 30 -35.80 39.76 -21.77
N GLU A 31 -34.61 39.22 -21.95
CA GLU A 31 -34.41 37.91 -22.55
C GLU A 31 -34.80 36.87 -21.48
N PRO A 32 -35.59 35.85 -21.83
CA PRO A 32 -36.00 34.86 -20.84
C PRO A 32 -34.78 34.19 -20.22
N ALA A 33 -34.73 34.17 -18.91
CA ALA A 33 -33.68 33.46 -18.18
C ALA A 33 -33.57 32.00 -18.66
N PRO A 34 -32.35 31.50 -18.93
CA PRO A 34 -32.19 30.10 -19.29
C PRO A 34 -32.67 29.22 -18.13
N ALA A 35 -33.43 28.18 -18.48
CA ALA A 35 -33.93 27.21 -17.53
C ALA A 35 -32.76 26.62 -16.68
N PRO A 36 -32.97 26.36 -15.38
CA PRO A 36 -31.92 25.79 -14.54
C PRO A 36 -31.47 24.47 -15.11
N VAL A 37 -30.17 24.38 -15.42
CA VAL A 37 -29.50 23.15 -15.83
C VAL A 37 -29.63 22.17 -14.66
N PRO A 38 -30.13 20.92 -14.86
CA PRO A 38 -30.17 19.95 -13.79
C PRO A 38 -28.77 19.76 -13.18
N ALA A 39 -28.68 19.87 -11.87
CA ALA A 39 -27.46 19.58 -11.17
C ALA A 39 -26.99 18.15 -11.54
N PRO A 40 -25.68 17.94 -11.81
CA PRO A 40 -25.17 16.60 -12.05
C PRO A 40 -25.52 15.71 -10.86
N ALA A 41 -26.12 14.56 -11.15
CA ALA A 41 -26.39 13.56 -10.14
C ALA A 41 -25.09 13.21 -9.39
N PRO A 42 -25.14 12.97 -8.08
CA PRO A 42 -23.94 12.56 -7.34
C PRO A 42 -23.37 11.30 -7.98
N VAL A 43 -22.15 11.40 -8.50
CA VAL A 43 -21.40 10.25 -8.98
C VAL A 43 -21.07 9.41 -7.75
N THR A 44 -21.77 8.29 -7.61
CA THR A 44 -21.41 7.30 -6.59
C THR A 44 -20.06 6.75 -7.01
N GLU A 45 -19.01 7.21 -6.38
CA GLU A 45 -17.63 6.73 -6.58
C GLU A 45 -17.63 5.24 -6.25
N ALA A 46 -17.34 4.39 -7.24
CA ALA A 46 -17.22 2.96 -7.02
C ALA A 46 -16.09 2.71 -5.99
N PRO A 47 -16.27 1.78 -5.03
CA PRO A 47 -15.25 1.48 -4.06
C PRO A 47 -13.93 1.17 -4.76
N ALA A 48 -12.85 1.83 -4.32
CA ALA A 48 -11.52 1.56 -4.84
C ALA A 48 -11.20 0.05 -4.72
N PRO A 49 -10.61 -0.58 -5.74
CA PRO A 49 -10.28 -2.01 -5.68
C PRO A 49 -9.39 -2.26 -4.46
N LYS A 50 -9.76 -3.28 -3.67
CA LYS A 50 -8.97 -3.70 -2.50
C LYS A 50 -7.59 -4.11 -2.99
N PRO A 51 -6.49 -3.64 -2.37
CA PRO A 51 -5.15 -4.05 -2.75
C PRO A 51 -5.01 -5.58 -2.71
N GLU A 52 -4.36 -6.16 -3.72
CA GLU A 52 -4.07 -7.58 -3.71
C GLU A 52 -3.13 -7.93 -2.55
N PRO A 53 -3.34 -9.07 -1.86
CA PRO A 53 -2.48 -9.49 -0.77
C PRO A 53 -1.06 -9.78 -1.26
N LEU A 54 -0.07 -9.43 -0.43
CA LEU A 54 1.32 -9.75 -0.69
C LEU A 54 1.54 -11.26 -0.57
N LYS A 55 2.00 -11.89 -1.65
CA LYS A 55 2.34 -13.32 -1.66
C LYS A 55 3.76 -13.53 -1.15
N ILE A 56 3.90 -14.41 -0.16
CA ILE A 56 5.16 -14.71 0.52
C ILE A 56 5.37 -16.21 0.52
N ALA A 57 6.54 -16.68 0.12
CA ALA A 57 6.90 -18.10 0.13
C ALA A 57 8.03 -18.39 1.12
N PHE A 58 8.02 -19.59 1.68
CA PHE A 58 9.02 -20.08 2.62
C PHE A 58 9.55 -21.43 2.14
N ALA A 59 10.87 -21.55 2.02
CA ALA A 59 11.56 -22.80 1.73
C ALA A 59 12.23 -23.32 3.00
N TYR A 60 11.73 -24.46 3.51
CA TYR A 60 12.25 -25.10 4.72
C TYR A 60 13.09 -26.31 4.36
N VAL A 61 14.20 -26.50 5.03
CA VAL A 61 15.11 -27.63 4.83
C VAL A 61 14.59 -28.94 5.42
N GLY A 62 13.77 -28.86 6.46
CA GLY A 62 13.16 -30.01 7.12
C GLY A 62 11.64 -29.90 7.23
N PRO A 63 11.00 -30.91 7.81
CA PRO A 63 9.55 -30.90 8.03
C PRO A 63 9.15 -29.89 9.10
N VAL A 64 8.00 -29.26 8.93
CA VAL A 64 7.48 -28.27 9.91
C VAL A 64 7.04 -28.89 11.23
N GLY A 65 6.92 -30.24 11.28
CA GLY A 65 6.60 -30.98 12.49
C GLY A 65 7.80 -31.48 13.29
N ASP A 66 9.01 -31.07 12.95
CA ASP A 66 10.27 -31.55 13.57
C ASP A 66 10.48 -31.08 15.01
N GLY A 67 9.71 -30.10 15.47
CA GLY A 67 9.87 -29.47 16.78
C GLY A 67 11.15 -28.63 16.91
N GLY A 68 11.89 -28.46 15.82
CA GLY A 68 13.20 -27.81 15.77
C GLY A 68 13.24 -26.59 14.85
N TRP A 69 14.24 -26.60 13.95
CA TRP A 69 14.56 -25.47 13.07
C TRP A 69 13.39 -25.07 12.15
N SER A 70 12.88 -26.00 11.34
CA SER A 70 11.78 -25.74 10.40
C SER A 70 10.49 -25.39 11.15
N TYR A 71 10.21 -26.06 12.27
CA TYR A 71 9.09 -25.74 13.15
C TYR A 71 9.15 -24.29 13.66
N ALA A 72 10.32 -23.83 14.12
CA ALA A 72 10.50 -22.48 14.62
C ALA A 72 10.21 -21.44 13.53
N HIS A 73 10.70 -21.66 12.30
CA HIS A 73 10.43 -20.78 11.17
C HIS A 73 8.97 -20.79 10.74
N ASP A 74 8.31 -21.96 10.75
CA ASP A 74 6.88 -22.05 10.44
C ASP A 74 6.01 -21.36 11.48
N ASN A 75 6.39 -21.38 12.74
CA ASN A 75 5.73 -20.58 13.76
C ASN A 75 5.84 -19.07 13.49
N GLY A 76 7.00 -18.62 12.97
CA GLY A 76 7.17 -17.25 12.49
C GLY A 76 6.23 -16.93 11.33
N ARG A 77 6.12 -17.82 10.35
CA ARG A 77 5.17 -17.67 9.22
C ARG A 77 3.72 -17.54 9.72
N LYS A 78 3.30 -18.44 10.62
CA LYS A 78 1.95 -18.40 11.23
C LYS A 78 1.70 -17.13 12.04
N ALA A 79 2.72 -16.59 12.70
CA ALA A 79 2.63 -15.33 13.40
C ALA A 79 2.42 -14.15 12.43
N LEU A 80 3.08 -14.17 11.28
CA LEU A 80 2.84 -13.18 10.22
C LEU A 80 1.40 -13.27 9.69
N GLU A 81 0.88 -14.46 9.42
CA GLU A 81 -0.52 -14.64 8.99
C GLU A 81 -1.50 -14.09 10.01
N LYS A 82 -1.25 -14.33 11.30
CA LYS A 82 -2.08 -13.81 12.39
C LYS A 82 -2.04 -12.28 12.47
N GLU A 83 -0.87 -11.69 12.28
CA GLU A 83 -0.67 -10.24 12.40
C GLU A 83 -1.24 -9.47 11.20
N PHE A 84 -0.96 -9.95 9.99
CA PHE A 84 -1.29 -9.23 8.76
C PHE A 84 -2.63 -9.65 8.13
N GLY A 85 -3.18 -10.81 8.50
CA GLY A 85 -4.47 -11.30 8.04
C GLY A 85 -4.59 -11.33 6.52
N ASP A 86 -5.61 -10.68 6.00
CA ASP A 86 -5.94 -10.64 4.57
C ASP A 86 -4.98 -9.77 3.72
N LYS A 87 -3.99 -9.12 4.33
CA LYS A 87 -2.97 -8.34 3.62
C LYS A 87 -1.87 -9.21 3.02
N ILE A 88 -1.72 -10.45 3.48
CA ILE A 88 -0.71 -11.38 2.99
C ILE A 88 -1.32 -12.74 2.68
N VAL A 89 -0.67 -13.47 1.79
CA VAL A 89 -0.92 -14.91 1.56
C VAL A 89 0.43 -15.60 1.64
N THR A 90 0.55 -16.62 2.48
CA THR A 90 1.80 -17.37 2.61
C THR A 90 1.68 -18.76 2.00
N SER A 91 2.79 -19.25 1.49
CA SER A 91 2.98 -20.64 1.05
C SER A 91 4.32 -21.15 1.55
N PHE A 92 4.48 -22.46 1.63
CA PHE A 92 5.78 -23.03 2.00
C PHE A 92 6.03 -24.38 1.30
N VAL A 93 7.30 -24.74 1.20
CA VAL A 93 7.77 -26.07 0.85
C VAL A 93 8.64 -26.54 2.01
N GLU A 94 8.35 -27.73 2.53
CA GLU A 94 9.13 -28.37 3.57
C GLU A 94 10.02 -29.48 3.01
N SER A 95 11.05 -29.87 3.76
CA SER A 95 12.01 -30.91 3.35
C SER A 95 12.64 -30.62 1.98
N GLY A 96 12.86 -29.34 1.70
CA GLY A 96 13.43 -28.88 0.44
C GLY A 96 14.88 -29.34 0.27
N PRO A 97 15.30 -29.68 -0.96
CA PRO A 97 16.68 -30.09 -1.21
C PRO A 97 17.65 -28.94 -1.03
N GLU A 98 18.84 -29.20 -0.48
CA GLU A 98 19.96 -28.26 -0.42
C GLU A 98 20.97 -28.45 -1.58
N SER A 99 20.55 -29.16 -2.64
CA SER A 99 21.35 -29.44 -3.83
C SER A 99 21.02 -28.48 -4.98
N ALA A 100 21.48 -28.80 -6.19
CA ALA A 100 21.10 -28.10 -7.42
C ALA A 100 19.57 -28.00 -7.64
N ASP A 101 18.81 -28.93 -7.06
CA ASP A 101 17.34 -28.87 -7.12
C ASP A 101 16.73 -27.73 -6.29
N ALA A 102 17.47 -27.16 -5.33
CA ALA A 102 17.01 -26.00 -4.59
C ALA A 102 16.67 -24.82 -5.52
N GLU A 103 17.50 -24.61 -6.54
CA GLU A 103 17.26 -23.54 -7.53
C GLU A 103 15.92 -23.72 -8.24
N ARG A 104 15.58 -24.96 -8.63
CA ARG A 104 14.30 -25.24 -9.28
C ARG A 104 13.12 -24.93 -8.37
N VAL A 105 13.16 -25.35 -7.09
CA VAL A 105 12.11 -25.06 -6.12
C VAL A 105 11.94 -23.55 -5.93
N LEU A 106 13.02 -22.79 -5.80
CA LEU A 106 13.00 -21.35 -5.63
C LEU A 106 12.47 -20.63 -6.89
N ARG A 107 12.82 -21.11 -8.09
CA ARG A 107 12.26 -20.59 -9.36
C ARG A 107 10.77 -20.87 -9.48
N ASP A 108 10.30 -22.02 -9.04
CA ASP A 108 8.88 -22.35 -9.01
C ASP A 108 8.13 -21.40 -8.06
N MET A 109 8.69 -21.09 -6.89
CA MET A 109 8.13 -20.11 -5.97
C MET A 109 8.07 -18.70 -6.59
N ALA A 110 9.11 -18.28 -7.29
CA ALA A 110 9.13 -17.02 -8.01
C ALA A 110 8.06 -16.98 -9.11
N GLY A 111 7.92 -18.05 -9.89
CA GLY A 111 6.93 -18.20 -10.95
C GLY A 111 5.48 -18.20 -10.47
N GLN A 112 5.22 -18.57 -9.22
CA GLN A 112 3.89 -18.49 -8.59
C GLN A 112 3.47 -17.07 -8.21
N GLY A 113 4.32 -16.08 -8.48
CA GLY A 113 4.03 -14.68 -8.25
C GLY A 113 4.30 -14.20 -6.82
N ASN A 114 5.05 -14.98 -6.03
CA ASN A 114 5.51 -14.52 -4.74
C ASN A 114 6.41 -13.29 -4.89
N LYS A 115 6.25 -12.33 -4.01
CA LYS A 115 7.03 -11.07 -3.98
C LYS A 115 8.12 -11.06 -2.92
N LEU A 116 8.07 -12.02 -2.01
CA LEU A 116 9.04 -12.21 -0.95
C LEU A 116 9.25 -13.72 -0.77
N ILE A 117 10.51 -14.18 -0.74
CA ILE A 117 10.86 -15.59 -0.59
C ILE A 117 11.90 -15.72 0.52
N PHE A 118 11.57 -16.51 1.53
CA PHE A 118 12.48 -16.84 2.63
C PHE A 118 13.07 -18.24 2.42
N GLY A 119 14.38 -18.32 2.27
CA GLY A 119 15.12 -19.57 2.34
C GLY A 119 15.74 -19.69 3.74
N THR A 120 15.44 -20.76 4.46
CA THR A 120 15.76 -20.88 5.88
C THR A 120 17.01 -21.70 6.18
N THR A 121 17.86 -21.93 5.20
CA THR A 121 19.12 -22.63 5.37
C THR A 121 20.23 -21.99 4.56
N PHE A 122 21.47 -22.16 5.05
CA PHE A 122 22.66 -21.74 4.33
C PHE A 122 22.79 -22.45 2.96
N GLY A 123 22.35 -23.70 2.86
CA GLY A 123 22.38 -24.48 1.60
C GLY A 123 21.57 -23.87 0.47
N TYR A 124 20.66 -22.93 0.73
CA TYR A 124 19.90 -22.24 -0.30
C TYR A 124 20.58 -20.96 -0.82
N MET A 125 21.64 -20.48 -0.19
CA MET A 125 22.23 -19.18 -0.45
C MET A 125 22.58 -18.97 -1.92
N GLU A 126 23.36 -19.85 -2.53
CA GLU A 126 23.78 -19.73 -3.94
C GLU A 126 22.61 -19.76 -4.90
N SER A 127 21.63 -20.66 -4.66
CA SER A 127 20.43 -20.77 -5.48
C SER A 127 19.55 -19.52 -5.35
N MET A 128 19.41 -18.97 -4.15
CA MET A 128 18.66 -17.74 -3.92
C MET A 128 19.30 -16.55 -4.62
N LEU A 129 20.63 -16.40 -4.59
CA LEU A 129 21.34 -15.33 -5.28
C LEU A 129 21.09 -15.38 -6.80
N LYS A 130 21.12 -16.56 -7.41
CA LYS A 130 20.83 -16.74 -8.84
C LYS A 130 19.38 -16.37 -9.18
N VAL A 131 18.42 -16.89 -8.39
CA VAL A 131 17.00 -16.61 -8.61
C VAL A 131 16.68 -15.13 -8.41
N ALA A 132 17.30 -14.48 -7.40
CA ALA A 132 17.14 -13.06 -7.17
C ALA A 132 17.69 -12.20 -8.31
N ALA A 133 18.83 -12.58 -8.89
CA ALA A 133 19.41 -11.88 -10.04
C ALA A 133 18.46 -11.87 -11.25
N ASP A 134 17.77 -12.99 -11.50
CA ASP A 134 16.81 -13.13 -12.60
C ASP A 134 15.44 -12.50 -12.28
N ASN A 135 15.15 -12.19 -11.02
CA ASN A 135 13.86 -11.70 -10.56
C ASN A 135 14.00 -10.44 -9.64
N PRO A 136 14.47 -9.30 -10.16
CA PRO A 136 14.79 -8.12 -9.34
C PRO A 136 13.58 -7.51 -8.60
N GLY A 137 12.36 -7.87 -8.99
CA GLY A 137 11.11 -7.46 -8.34
C GLY A 137 10.71 -8.32 -7.14
N ILE A 138 11.43 -9.41 -6.85
CA ILE A 138 11.22 -10.30 -5.71
C ILE A 138 12.30 -10.03 -4.65
N LYS A 139 11.91 -10.07 -3.39
CA LYS A 139 12.80 -9.90 -2.25
C LYS A 139 12.97 -11.21 -1.48
#